data_4846f7636464ead1867344a6d7dc5690
#
_entry.id   4846f7636464ead1867344a6d7dc5690
#
_cell.length_a   1.000
_cell.length_b   1.000
_cell.length_c   1.000
_cell.angle_alpha   90.00
_cell.angle_beta   90.00
_cell.angle_gamma   90.00
#
_symmetry.space_group_name_H-M   'P 1'
#
loop_
_entity.id
_entity.type
_entity.pdbx_description
1 polymer ?
#
loop_
_entity_poly.entity_id
_entity_poly.type
_entity_poly.pdbx_seq_one_letter_code
_entity_poly.pdbx_strand_id
1 'polypeptide(L)'
;MTHRFMSYRCRLLAATLIALLPLLLAGCASTTAGGAVGAERRQLLLVSSAQLEQMSTQAYAKLQSESAKKGTLNTDPAMTRRVRAIANRITPQTRAFRADAPNWKWEVNVINNKELNAFCMPGGKIMFYSGLIKQLNLSDDEIA
;
A
#
# COMPACT_ATOMS: atom_id res chain seq x y z
N MET A 1 6.08 -52.94 -32.80
CA MET A 1 6.26 -52.56 -31.39
C MET A 1 6.34 -51.02 -31.15
N THR A 2 6.45 -50.22 -32.16
CA THR A 2 6.68 -48.75 -32.06
C THR A 2 5.42 -47.90 -31.76
N HIS A 3 4.24 -48.37 -32.14
CA HIS A 3 2.99 -47.58 -31.95
C HIS A 3 2.49 -47.43 -30.49
N ARG A 4 2.85 -48.36 -29.63
CA ARG A 4 2.44 -48.29 -28.20
C ARG A 4 3.25 -47.27 -27.39
N PHE A 5 4.51 -47.06 -27.74
CA PHE A 5 5.37 -46.09 -27.04
C PHE A 5 5.01 -44.62 -27.34
N MET A 6 4.51 -44.35 -28.54
CA MET A 6 4.12 -42.99 -28.97
C MET A 6 2.85 -42.54 -28.26
N SER A 7 1.92 -43.46 -27.97
CA SER A 7 0.68 -43.14 -27.26
C SER A 7 0.89 -42.84 -25.75
N TYR A 8 1.84 -43.46 -25.09
CA TYR A 8 2.19 -43.18 -23.70
C TYR A 8 2.85 -41.82 -23.52
N ARG A 9 3.76 -41.44 -24.43
CA ARG A 9 4.43 -40.13 -24.42
C ARG A 9 3.42 -38.98 -24.62
N CYS A 10 2.47 -39.18 -25.54
CA CYS A 10 1.43 -38.20 -25.79
C CYS A 10 0.46 -38.04 -24.58
N ARG A 11 0.13 -39.17 -23.92
CA ARG A 11 -0.72 -39.15 -22.69
C ARG A 11 0.00 -38.50 -21.50
N LEU A 12 1.31 -38.76 -21.33
CA LEU A 12 2.11 -38.12 -20.29
C LEU A 12 2.24 -36.59 -20.52
N LEU A 13 2.47 -36.17 -21.76
CA LEU A 13 2.53 -34.73 -22.10
C LEU A 13 1.17 -34.03 -21.92
N ALA A 14 0.07 -34.70 -22.27
CA ALA A 14 -1.27 -34.17 -22.02
C ALA A 14 -1.59 -34.09 -20.52
N ALA A 15 -1.21 -35.07 -19.72
CA ALA A 15 -1.40 -35.09 -18.29
C ALA A 15 -0.57 -34.01 -17.59
N THR A 16 0.68 -33.77 -18.00
CA THR A 16 1.50 -32.69 -17.47
C THR A 16 0.98 -31.30 -17.86
N LEU A 17 0.46 -31.14 -19.10
CA LEU A 17 -0.14 -29.88 -19.53
C LEU A 17 -1.42 -29.55 -18.74
N ILE A 18 -2.26 -30.55 -18.48
CA ILE A 18 -3.47 -30.40 -17.66
C ILE A 18 -3.15 -30.12 -16.21
N ALA A 19 -2.07 -30.67 -15.65
CA ALA A 19 -1.62 -30.41 -14.29
C ALA A 19 -1.00 -29.01 -14.11
N LEU A 20 -0.42 -28.42 -15.17
CA LEU A 20 0.13 -27.05 -15.14
C LEU A 20 -0.94 -25.96 -15.32
N LEU A 21 -2.09 -26.29 -15.91
CA LEU A 21 -3.16 -25.33 -16.21
C LEU A 21 -3.72 -24.62 -14.94
N PRO A 22 -3.97 -25.29 -13.81
CA PRO A 22 -4.46 -24.63 -12.61
C PRO A 22 -3.44 -23.73 -11.93
N LEU A 23 -2.12 -23.92 -12.15
CA LEU A 23 -1.10 -23.00 -11.60
C LEU A 23 -1.13 -21.60 -12.27
N LEU A 24 -1.64 -21.49 -13.49
CA LEU A 24 -1.75 -20.21 -14.21
C LEU A 24 -2.97 -19.39 -13.78
N LEU A 25 -3.93 -19.99 -13.04
CA LEU A 25 -5.17 -19.33 -12.60
C LEU A 25 -5.05 -18.70 -11.19
N ALA A 26 -3.96 -18.92 -10.47
CA ALA A 26 -3.78 -18.44 -9.10
C ALA A 26 -3.36 -16.94 -8.99
N GLY A 27 -3.19 -16.25 -10.11
CA GLY A 27 -2.63 -14.88 -10.14
C GLY A 27 -3.62 -13.72 -10.01
N CYS A 28 -4.93 -13.97 -9.89
CA CYS A 28 -5.91 -12.89 -9.77
C CYS A 28 -6.26 -12.63 -8.31
N ALA A 29 -5.55 -11.72 -7.65
CA ALA A 29 -5.98 -11.19 -6.36
C ALA A 29 -6.93 -9.99 -6.58
N SER A 30 -8.10 -9.98 -5.90
CA SER A 30 -8.92 -8.78 -5.84
C SER A 30 -8.24 -7.76 -4.92
N THR A 31 -7.91 -6.60 -5.44
CA THR A 31 -7.17 -5.54 -4.73
C THR A 31 -8.07 -4.59 -3.96
N THR A 32 -9.35 -4.62 -4.24
CA THR A 32 -10.35 -3.76 -3.60
C THR A 32 -11.53 -4.63 -3.21
N ALA A 33 -11.82 -4.75 -1.91
CA ALA A 33 -13.13 -5.19 -1.47
C ALA A 33 -14.15 -4.16 -1.96
N GLY A 34 -15.29 -4.60 -2.49
CA GLY A 34 -16.38 -3.71 -2.86
C GLY A 34 -16.79 -2.89 -1.65
N GLY A 35 -16.15 -1.73 -1.44
CA GLY A 35 -16.47 -0.79 -0.38
C GLY A 35 -17.77 -0.05 -0.68
N ALA A 36 -18.06 1.01 0.07
CA ALA A 36 -19.29 1.81 -0.02
C ALA A 36 -19.61 2.33 -1.45
N VAL A 37 -18.69 2.27 -2.39
CA VAL A 37 -18.84 2.65 -3.81
C VAL A 37 -18.98 1.46 -4.77
N GLY A 38 -18.96 0.20 -4.29
CA GLY A 38 -19.22 -0.99 -5.11
C GLY A 38 -18.20 -1.27 -6.22
N ALA A 39 -17.02 -0.65 -6.20
CA ALA A 39 -16.01 -0.82 -7.23
C ALA A 39 -15.12 -2.04 -6.92
N GLU A 40 -15.53 -3.22 -7.41
CA GLU A 40 -14.65 -4.39 -7.43
C GLU A 40 -13.73 -4.31 -8.66
N ARG A 41 -12.43 -4.18 -8.41
CA ARG A 41 -11.43 -4.25 -9.47
C ARG A 41 -10.57 -5.48 -9.31
N ARG A 42 -10.58 -6.35 -10.32
CA ARG A 42 -9.61 -7.43 -10.47
C ARG A 42 -8.41 -6.91 -11.27
N GLN A 43 -7.24 -6.96 -10.68
CA GLN A 43 -6.00 -6.58 -11.35
C GLN A 43 -5.01 -7.74 -11.25
N LEU A 44 -4.27 -7.99 -12.32
CA LEU A 44 -3.11 -8.87 -12.29
C LEU A 44 -2.00 -8.13 -11.56
N LEU A 45 -1.74 -8.49 -10.32
CA LEU A 45 -0.64 -7.91 -9.54
C LEU A 45 0.59 -8.81 -9.65
N LEU A 46 1.65 -8.28 -10.22
CA LEU A 46 2.97 -8.94 -10.26
C LEU A 46 3.68 -8.87 -8.90
N VAL A 47 3.24 -7.99 -8.01
CA VAL A 47 3.77 -7.80 -6.65
C VAL A 47 2.64 -8.03 -5.66
N SER A 48 2.88 -8.87 -4.64
CA SER A 48 1.90 -9.12 -3.59
C SER A 48 1.71 -7.89 -2.69
N SER A 49 0.53 -7.76 -2.08
CA SER A 49 0.25 -6.68 -1.12
C SER A 49 1.25 -6.68 0.04
N ALA A 50 1.65 -7.85 0.52
CA ALA A 50 2.64 -7.99 1.59
C ALA A 50 4.03 -7.49 1.18
N GLN A 51 4.48 -7.81 -0.04
CA GLN A 51 5.74 -7.28 -0.56
C GLN A 51 5.69 -5.76 -0.71
N LEU A 52 4.58 -5.22 -1.23
CA LEU A 52 4.40 -3.78 -1.39
C LEU A 52 4.43 -3.06 -0.03
N GLU A 53 3.78 -3.61 1.00
CA GLU A 53 3.80 -3.08 2.35
C GLU A 53 5.21 -3.12 2.96
N GLN A 54 5.95 -4.21 2.76
CA GLN A 54 7.34 -4.33 3.22
C GLN A 54 8.23 -3.29 2.55
N MET A 55 8.16 -3.13 1.23
CA MET A 55 8.91 -2.12 0.49
C MET A 55 8.56 -0.69 0.96
N SER A 56 7.28 -0.42 1.18
CA SER A 56 6.79 0.87 1.68
C SER A 56 7.33 1.16 3.08
N THR A 57 7.30 0.18 3.97
CA THR A 57 7.83 0.31 5.33
C THR A 57 9.33 0.62 5.31
N GLN A 58 10.10 -0.06 4.47
CA GLN A 58 11.54 0.19 4.33
C GLN A 58 11.82 1.58 3.75
N ALA A 59 11.11 1.96 2.68
CA ALA A 59 11.26 3.28 2.05
C ALA A 59 10.90 4.42 3.01
N TYR A 60 9.82 4.24 3.78
CA TYR A 60 9.39 5.23 4.77
C TYR A 60 10.39 5.35 5.92
N ALA A 61 10.89 4.23 6.45
CA ALA A 61 11.92 4.24 7.50
C ALA A 61 13.22 4.92 7.03
N LYS A 62 13.63 4.67 5.78
CA LYS A 62 14.78 5.36 5.18
C LYS A 62 14.56 6.87 5.12
N LEU A 63 13.39 7.32 4.62
CA LEU A 63 13.04 8.73 4.55
C LEU A 63 13.02 9.39 5.93
N GLN A 64 12.46 8.72 6.94
CA GLN A 64 12.49 9.20 8.33
C GLN A 64 13.93 9.37 8.84
N SER A 65 14.76 8.34 8.64
CA SER A 65 16.16 8.38 9.08
C SER A 65 16.94 9.52 8.42
N GLU A 66 16.77 9.69 7.11
CA GLU A 66 17.43 10.79 6.36
C GLU A 66 16.95 12.16 6.82
N SER A 67 15.62 12.32 7.04
CA SER A 67 15.05 13.57 7.52
C SER A 67 15.45 13.89 8.96
N ALA A 68 15.56 12.87 9.81
CA ALA A 68 16.07 13.03 11.17
C ALA A 68 17.54 13.47 11.19
N LYS A 69 18.40 12.83 10.36
CA LYS A 69 19.82 13.23 10.22
C LYS A 69 19.98 14.66 9.72
N LYS A 70 19.06 15.13 8.87
CA LYS A 70 19.03 16.53 8.38
C LYS A 70 18.40 17.50 9.38
N GLY A 71 17.89 17.03 10.51
CA GLY A 71 17.18 17.85 11.48
C GLY A 71 15.87 18.45 10.97
N THR A 72 15.20 17.76 10.01
CA THR A 72 13.97 18.27 9.38
C THR A 72 12.72 17.47 9.77
N LEU A 73 12.87 16.32 10.41
CA LEU A 73 11.76 15.46 10.81
C LEU A 73 11.07 16.00 12.07
N ASN A 74 9.76 16.23 11.99
CA ASN A 74 8.91 16.61 13.13
C ASN A 74 9.40 17.82 13.93
N THR A 75 10.03 18.79 13.26
CA THR A 75 10.66 19.96 13.89
C THR A 75 9.65 20.97 14.44
N ASP A 76 8.39 20.88 14.03
CA ASP A 76 7.25 21.63 14.58
C ASP A 76 6.34 20.68 15.35
N PRO A 77 6.49 20.60 16.70
CA PRO A 77 5.71 19.69 17.53
C PRO A 77 4.21 20.00 17.52
N ALA A 78 3.82 21.27 17.35
CA ALA A 78 2.41 21.67 17.31
C ALA A 78 1.76 21.14 16.01
N MET A 79 2.38 21.38 14.87
CA MET A 79 1.93 20.87 13.58
C MET A 79 1.90 19.34 13.56
N THR A 80 2.94 18.68 14.06
CA THR A 80 3.02 17.22 14.12
C THR A 80 1.88 16.64 14.95
N ARG A 81 1.60 17.21 16.13
CA ARG A 81 0.46 16.80 16.95
C ARG A 81 -0.88 17.02 16.25
N ARG A 82 -1.04 18.17 15.58
CA ARG A 82 -2.25 18.51 14.82
C ARG A 82 -2.54 17.47 13.74
N VAL A 83 -1.58 17.17 12.90
CA VAL A 83 -1.75 16.19 11.81
C VAL A 83 -2.02 14.78 12.35
N ARG A 84 -1.32 14.37 13.41
CA ARG A 84 -1.56 13.08 14.08
C ARG A 84 -2.97 12.99 14.69
N ALA A 85 -3.45 14.05 15.31
CA ALA A 85 -4.80 14.09 15.87
C ALA A 85 -5.87 13.93 14.78
N ILE A 86 -5.68 14.59 13.63
CA ILE A 86 -6.57 14.43 12.46
C ILE A 86 -6.53 12.99 11.96
N ALA A 87 -5.35 12.44 11.73
CA ALA A 87 -5.19 11.06 11.25
C ALA A 87 -5.86 10.05 12.21
N ASN A 88 -5.70 10.20 13.52
CA ASN A 88 -6.32 9.33 14.52
C ASN A 88 -7.86 9.36 14.50
N ARG A 89 -8.46 10.46 14.04
CA ARG A 89 -9.92 10.55 13.86
C ARG A 89 -10.38 9.85 12.58
N ILE A 90 -9.55 9.82 11.54
CA ILE A 90 -9.91 9.30 10.21
C ILE A 90 -9.61 7.80 10.10
N THR A 91 -8.48 7.34 10.65
CA THR A 91 -8.02 5.95 10.47
C THR A 91 -9.05 4.89 10.88
N PRO A 92 -9.87 5.04 11.93
CA PRO A 92 -10.93 4.08 12.22
C PRO A 92 -12.00 3.97 11.13
N GLN A 93 -12.22 5.06 10.38
CA GLN A 93 -13.23 5.12 9.31
C GLN A 93 -12.79 4.38 8.05
N THR A 94 -11.49 4.08 7.91
CA THR A 94 -10.95 3.32 6.78
C THR A 94 -11.57 1.93 6.63
N ARG A 95 -12.20 1.41 7.71
CA ARG A 95 -12.95 0.15 7.68
C ARG A 95 -14.04 0.13 6.60
N ALA A 96 -14.65 1.26 6.28
CA ALA A 96 -15.68 1.37 5.25
C ALA A 96 -15.14 0.99 3.84
N PHE A 97 -13.84 1.14 3.63
CA PHE A 97 -13.17 0.88 2.35
C PHE A 97 -12.38 -0.42 2.35
N ARG A 98 -11.80 -0.76 3.51
CA ARG A 98 -10.96 -1.93 3.68
C ARG A 98 -10.97 -2.42 5.12
N ALA A 99 -11.46 -3.65 5.34
CA ALA A 99 -11.71 -4.19 6.68
C ALA A 99 -10.46 -4.31 7.57
N ASP A 100 -9.29 -4.54 6.99
CA ASP A 100 -8.01 -4.69 7.70
C ASP A 100 -7.29 -3.36 7.97
N ALA A 101 -7.64 -2.29 7.25
CA ALA A 101 -6.94 -1.01 7.32
C ALA A 101 -6.91 -0.36 8.73
N PRO A 102 -7.96 -0.44 9.58
CA PRO A 102 -7.86 0.08 10.94
C PRO A 102 -6.75 -0.56 11.78
N ASN A 103 -6.34 -1.79 11.45
CA ASN A 103 -5.33 -2.54 12.17
C ASN A 103 -3.90 -2.32 11.63
N TRP A 104 -3.73 -1.51 10.60
CA TRP A 104 -2.41 -1.19 10.07
C TRP A 104 -1.58 -0.41 11.09
N LYS A 105 -0.27 -0.52 10.98
CA LYS A 105 0.67 0.28 11.77
C LYS A 105 0.74 1.70 11.20
N TRP A 106 -0.30 2.49 11.43
CA TRP A 106 -0.37 3.87 10.98
C TRP A 106 0.76 4.70 11.58
N GLU A 107 1.48 5.39 10.71
CA GLU A 107 2.54 6.32 11.08
C GLU A 107 2.33 7.64 10.36
N VAL A 108 2.37 8.75 11.12
CA VAL A 108 2.17 10.10 10.58
C VAL A 108 3.31 10.98 11.05
N ASN A 109 4.05 11.52 10.08
CA ASN A 109 5.17 12.41 10.34
C ASN A 109 5.13 13.62 9.41
N VAL A 110 5.86 14.68 9.81
CA VAL A 110 5.98 15.93 9.07
C VAL A 110 7.46 16.21 8.79
N ILE A 111 7.80 16.46 7.53
CA ILE A 111 9.12 16.94 7.14
C ILE A 111 9.04 18.46 6.97
N ASN A 112 9.95 19.18 7.63
CA ASN A 112 10.11 20.62 7.40
C ASN A 112 10.75 20.85 6.02
N ASN A 113 9.89 21.10 5.03
CA ASN A 113 10.24 21.33 3.63
C ASN A 113 9.21 22.29 3.03
N LYS A 114 9.66 23.15 2.11
CA LYS A 114 8.80 24.14 1.42
C LYS A 114 7.92 23.54 0.32
N GLU A 115 8.17 22.31 -0.07
CA GLU A 115 7.43 21.61 -1.12
C GLU A 115 5.95 21.44 -0.72
N LEU A 116 5.05 21.62 -1.70
CA LEU A 116 3.60 21.42 -1.55
C LEU A 116 3.28 19.94 -1.79
N ASN A 117 3.56 19.10 -0.81
CA ASN A 117 3.43 17.66 -0.96
C ASN A 117 2.96 16.96 0.33
N ALA A 118 2.19 15.90 0.16
CA ALA A 118 1.90 14.89 1.15
C ALA A 118 1.64 13.56 0.46
N PHE A 119 1.92 12.44 1.12
CA PHE A 119 1.64 11.12 0.54
C PHE A 119 1.32 10.09 1.62
N CYS A 120 0.62 9.05 1.20
CA CYS A 120 0.37 7.85 1.98
C CYS A 120 0.88 6.63 1.22
N MET A 121 1.77 5.87 1.86
CA MET A 121 2.25 4.59 1.33
C MET A 121 1.44 3.42 1.91
N PRO A 122 1.43 2.26 1.24
CA PRO A 122 0.84 1.03 1.75
C PRO A 122 1.24 0.72 3.20
N GLY A 123 0.31 0.16 3.97
CA GLY A 123 0.51 -0.09 5.40
C GLY A 123 0.34 1.15 6.30
N GLY A 124 -0.27 2.24 5.76
CA GLY A 124 -0.64 3.42 6.55
C GLY A 124 0.54 4.35 6.90
N LYS A 125 1.50 4.49 5.99
CA LYS A 125 2.67 5.36 6.18
C LYS A 125 2.42 6.73 5.56
N ILE A 126 2.07 7.73 6.39
CA ILE A 126 1.68 9.07 5.96
C ILE A 126 2.83 10.06 6.23
N MET A 127 3.16 10.84 5.24
CA MET A 127 4.13 11.92 5.34
C MET A 127 3.54 13.22 4.81
N PHE A 128 3.64 14.28 5.60
CA PHE A 128 3.33 15.65 5.18
C PHE A 128 4.62 16.45 5.05
N TYR A 129 4.63 17.36 4.09
CA TYR A 129 5.62 18.42 4.04
C TYR A 129 5.01 19.69 4.64
N SER A 130 5.76 20.37 5.51
CA SER A 130 5.26 21.56 6.22
C SER A 130 4.84 22.68 5.27
N GLY A 131 5.45 22.75 4.08
CA GLY A 131 5.10 23.69 3.03
C GLY A 131 3.66 23.59 2.58
N LEU A 132 3.14 22.38 2.41
CA LEU A 132 1.75 22.16 2.03
C LEU A 132 0.79 22.81 3.02
N ILE A 133 0.98 22.57 4.31
CA ILE A 133 0.08 23.06 5.36
C ILE A 133 0.22 24.58 5.53
N LYS A 134 1.47 25.10 5.56
CA LYS A 134 1.75 26.50 5.86
C LYS A 134 1.42 27.42 4.70
N GLN A 135 1.86 27.09 3.48
CA GLN A 135 1.69 27.98 2.33
C GLN A 135 0.23 28.04 1.85
N LEU A 136 -0.50 26.94 1.97
CA LEU A 136 -1.93 26.91 1.62
C LEU A 136 -2.83 27.23 2.81
N ASN A 137 -2.26 27.46 3.99
CA ASN A 137 -2.99 27.73 5.23
C ASN A 137 -4.15 26.74 5.48
N LEU A 138 -3.85 25.43 5.35
CA LEU A 138 -4.86 24.39 5.38
C LEU A 138 -5.56 24.30 6.75
N SER A 139 -6.90 24.24 6.71
CA SER A 139 -7.75 23.87 7.85
C SER A 139 -7.59 22.39 8.19
N ASP A 140 -8.16 21.97 9.32
CA ASP A 140 -8.14 20.55 9.72
C ASP A 140 -8.91 19.66 8.75
N ASP A 141 -10.02 20.17 8.20
CA ASP A 141 -10.84 19.43 7.25
C ASP A 141 -10.15 19.28 5.89
N GLU A 142 -9.34 20.27 5.48
CA GLU A 142 -8.54 20.18 4.25
C GLU A 142 -7.32 19.28 4.40
N ILE A 143 -6.78 19.13 5.62
CA ILE A 143 -5.72 18.15 5.92
C ILE A 143 -6.29 16.73 5.94
N ALA A 144 -7.54 16.54 6.36
CA ALA A 144 -8.26 15.28 6.43
C ALA A 144 -8.60 14.71 5.07
#